data_96abf1182240c526b51c8b1e96743d91
#
_entry.id   96abf1182240c526b51c8b1e96743d91
#
_cell.length_a   1.000
_cell.length_b   1.000
_cell.length_c   1.000
_cell.angle_alpha   90.00
_cell.angle_beta   90.00
_cell.angle_gamma   90.00
#
_symmetry.space_group_name_H-M   'P 1'
#
loop_
_entity.id
_entity.type
_entity.pdbx_description
1 polymer ?
#
loop_
_entity_poly.entity_id
_entity_poly.type
_entity_poly.pdbx_seq_one_letter_code
_entity_poly.pdbx_strand_id
1 'polypeptide(L)'
;LIFRMNSLSKYKITFSGLKEGVHNFKFEIDNQFFLLFDYKEFNSCKILVDVEFIKKTNLLELLIKSSGIINLDCHVSDESFNFEHSSDCKMVVKFGQKLNNEDYELLIVPNGTYEINLSQQLYEMIVLSLPIKIIHPGIEDGTLESETVNRLKKYELNAQKNNKKTDPRWDKLKDLI
;
A
#
# COMPACT_ATOMS: atom_id res chain seq x y z
N LEU A 1 19.92 8.36 12.68
CA LEU A 1 19.49 6.95 13.01
C LEU A 1 18.66 6.91 14.31
N ILE A 2 19.11 7.53 15.40
CA ILE A 2 18.41 7.50 16.71
C ILE A 2 17.03 8.16 16.66
N PHE A 3 16.87 9.26 15.93
CA PHE A 3 15.58 9.95 15.77
C PHE A 3 14.56 9.09 15.03
N ARG A 4 15.00 8.34 14.01
CA ARG A 4 14.18 7.42 13.21
C ARG A 4 13.65 6.26 14.05
N MET A 5 14.47 5.70 14.92
CA MET A 5 14.09 4.61 15.83
C MET A 5 13.05 5.04 16.86
N ASN A 6 13.14 6.26 17.40
CA ASN A 6 12.18 6.77 18.39
C ASN A 6 10.79 7.04 17.76
N SER A 7 10.74 7.49 16.51
CA SER A 7 9.48 7.76 15.83
C SER A 7 8.70 6.49 15.51
N LEU A 8 9.39 5.40 15.13
CA LEU A 8 8.76 4.10 14.87
C LEU A 8 8.32 3.37 16.15
N SER A 9 8.78 3.81 17.33
CA SER A 9 8.37 3.22 18.61
C SER A 9 6.90 3.46 18.95
N LYS A 10 6.23 4.42 18.30
CA LYS A 10 4.79 4.69 18.46
C LYS A 10 3.91 3.52 18.00
N TYR A 11 4.41 2.69 17.08
CA TYR A 11 3.67 1.57 16.48
C TYR A 11 4.00 0.23 17.15
N LYS A 12 4.48 0.28 18.39
CA LYS A 12 4.75 -0.90 19.20
C LYS A 12 3.56 -1.26 20.06
N ILE A 13 3.28 -2.55 20.14
CA ILE A 13 2.31 -3.13 21.05
C ILE A 13 3.05 -3.98 22.07
N THR A 14 3.02 -3.58 23.33
CA THR A 14 3.55 -4.37 24.45
C THR A 14 2.48 -5.32 24.92
N PHE A 15 2.68 -6.62 24.75
CA PHE A 15 1.68 -7.65 25.02
C PHE A 15 1.98 -8.52 26.22
N SER A 16 3.17 -8.40 26.86
CA SER A 16 3.55 -9.24 28.01
C SER A 16 2.61 -9.07 29.19
N GLY A 17 2.13 -7.85 29.44
CA GLY A 17 1.19 -7.54 30.53
C GLY A 17 -0.28 -7.74 30.21
N LEU A 18 -0.62 -8.06 28.96
CA LEU A 18 -2.02 -8.26 28.56
C LEU A 18 -2.50 -9.65 28.99
N LYS A 19 -3.76 -9.74 29.40
CA LYS A 19 -4.46 -11.04 29.62
C LYS A 19 -4.76 -11.69 28.28
N GLU A 20 -5.04 -12.99 28.29
CA GLU A 20 -5.59 -13.67 27.11
C GLU A 20 -6.96 -13.06 26.73
N GLY A 21 -7.21 -12.91 25.43
CA GLY A 21 -8.43 -12.29 24.92
C GLY A 21 -8.17 -11.24 23.85
N VAL A 22 -9.16 -10.43 23.55
CA VAL A 22 -9.17 -9.42 22.52
C VAL A 22 -8.81 -8.06 23.10
N HIS A 23 -7.87 -7.37 22.44
CA HIS A 23 -7.44 -6.01 22.78
C HIS A 23 -7.45 -5.16 21.52
N ASN A 24 -7.90 -3.91 21.62
CA ASN A 24 -7.97 -3.01 20.48
C ASN A 24 -6.95 -1.88 20.62
N PHE A 25 -6.21 -1.64 19.56
CA PHE A 25 -5.25 -0.55 19.45
C PHE A 25 -5.60 0.31 18.23
N LYS A 26 -5.33 1.62 18.35
CA LYS A 26 -5.55 2.58 17.28
C LYS A 26 -4.29 3.36 17.02
N PHE A 27 -3.94 3.52 15.76
CA PHE A 27 -2.82 4.33 15.33
C PHE A 27 -3.29 5.35 14.30
N GLU A 28 -2.69 6.52 14.35
CA GLU A 28 -2.82 7.54 13.32
C GLU A 28 -1.53 7.59 12.53
N ILE A 29 -1.65 7.53 11.22
CA ILE A 29 -0.53 7.55 10.27
C ILE A 29 -0.65 8.82 9.44
N ASP A 30 0.41 9.59 9.43
CA ASP A 30 0.58 10.79 8.65
C ASP A 30 1.74 10.65 7.65
N ASN A 31 2.00 11.69 6.88
CA ASN A 31 3.08 11.70 5.90
C ASN A 31 4.47 11.49 6.51
N GLN A 32 4.68 11.90 7.78
CA GLN A 32 5.96 11.72 8.47
C GLN A 32 6.30 10.24 8.66
N PHE A 33 5.29 9.39 8.83
CA PHE A 33 5.49 7.94 8.92
C PHE A 33 6.15 7.39 7.65
N PHE A 34 5.65 7.77 6.47
CA PHE A 34 6.19 7.30 5.18
C PHE A 34 7.59 7.84 4.91
N LEU A 35 7.89 9.07 5.33
CA LEU A 35 9.23 9.63 5.23
C LEU A 35 10.26 8.85 6.05
N LEU A 36 9.87 8.16 7.12
CA LEU A 36 10.76 7.25 7.86
C LEU A 36 11.21 6.03 7.05
N PHE A 37 10.45 5.67 6.01
CA PHE A 37 10.78 4.61 5.05
C PHE A 37 11.36 5.14 3.74
N ASP A 38 11.72 6.44 3.68
CA ASP A 38 12.18 7.15 2.48
C ASP A 38 11.15 7.14 1.32
N TYR A 39 9.89 6.89 1.63
CA TYR A 39 8.79 6.90 0.67
C TYR A 39 8.21 8.31 0.55
N LYS A 40 8.18 8.85 -0.67
CA LYS A 40 7.82 10.28 -0.95
C LYS A 40 6.72 10.44 -1.98
N GLU A 41 6.07 9.35 -2.38
CA GLU A 41 5.02 9.39 -3.40
C GLU A 41 3.71 10.04 -2.92
N PHE A 42 3.58 10.26 -1.59
CA PHE A 42 2.41 10.90 -1.01
C PHE A 42 2.67 12.39 -0.78
N ASN A 43 1.82 13.24 -1.35
CA ASN A 43 1.83 14.67 -1.05
C ASN A 43 1.39 14.92 0.39
N SER A 44 0.32 14.25 0.81
CA SER A 44 -0.13 14.20 2.20
C SER A 44 -0.97 12.95 2.44
N CYS A 45 -1.06 12.50 3.69
CA CYS A 45 -1.96 11.42 4.05
C CYS A 45 -2.49 11.59 5.48
N LYS A 46 -3.67 11.05 5.70
CA LYS A 46 -4.27 10.89 7.02
C LYS A 46 -5.01 9.56 7.05
N ILE A 47 -4.41 8.58 7.71
CA ILE A 47 -4.89 7.22 7.75
C ILE A 47 -5.10 6.83 9.21
N LEU A 48 -6.24 6.25 9.52
CA LEU A 48 -6.55 5.63 10.79
C LEU A 48 -6.36 4.12 10.66
N VAL A 49 -5.69 3.53 11.63
CA VAL A 49 -5.46 2.09 11.69
C VAL A 49 -6.06 1.55 12.98
N ASP A 50 -6.97 0.62 12.83
CA ASP A 50 -7.54 -0.16 13.91
C ASP A 50 -6.90 -1.55 13.92
N VAL A 51 -6.33 -1.94 15.07
CA VAL A 51 -5.71 -3.25 15.26
C VAL A 51 -6.47 -4.01 16.33
N GLU A 52 -7.14 -5.08 15.95
CA GLU A 52 -7.69 -6.06 16.86
C GLU A 52 -6.63 -7.13 17.14
N PHE A 53 -6.12 -7.10 18.36
CA PHE A 53 -5.04 -7.95 18.85
C PHE A 53 -5.63 -9.04 19.72
N ILE A 54 -5.56 -10.29 19.27
CA ILE A 54 -6.10 -11.45 19.96
C ILE A 54 -4.94 -12.25 20.57
N LYS A 55 -4.82 -12.20 21.90
CA LYS A 55 -3.81 -12.96 22.62
C LYS A 55 -4.33 -14.33 22.99
N LYS A 56 -3.66 -15.37 22.49
CA LYS A 56 -3.87 -16.78 22.85
C LYS A 56 -2.65 -17.32 23.57
N THR A 57 -2.75 -18.48 24.19
CA THR A 57 -1.66 -19.11 24.97
C THR A 57 -0.36 -19.24 24.20
N ASN A 58 -0.40 -19.67 22.93
CA ASN A 58 0.80 -20.03 22.14
C ASN A 58 0.99 -19.19 20.89
N LEU A 59 0.08 -18.28 20.57
CA LEU A 59 0.14 -17.44 19.38
C LEU A 59 -0.63 -16.13 19.59
N LEU A 60 -0.33 -15.15 18.77
CA LEU A 60 -1.05 -13.89 18.71
C LEU A 60 -1.66 -13.76 17.32
N GLU A 61 -2.92 -13.32 17.24
CA GLU A 61 -3.56 -12.99 15.96
C GLU A 61 -3.81 -11.49 15.92
N LEU A 62 -3.52 -10.88 14.79
CA LEU A 62 -3.75 -9.46 14.53
C LEU A 62 -4.65 -9.32 13.32
N LEU A 63 -5.75 -8.59 13.50
CA LEU A 63 -6.60 -8.13 12.42
C LEU A 63 -6.39 -6.63 12.32
N ILE A 64 -5.77 -6.19 11.25
CA ILE A 64 -5.39 -4.80 11.03
C ILE A 64 -6.29 -4.24 9.93
N LYS A 65 -6.95 -3.13 10.21
CA LYS A 65 -7.76 -2.40 9.23
C LYS A 65 -7.27 -0.98 9.16
N SER A 66 -7.06 -0.49 7.95
CA SER A 66 -6.70 0.90 7.72
C SER A 66 -7.69 1.59 6.81
N SER A 67 -7.99 2.84 7.08
CA SER A 67 -8.85 3.66 6.25
C SER A 67 -8.46 5.13 6.36
N GLY A 68 -8.60 5.87 5.29
CA GLY A 68 -8.27 7.29 5.30
C GLY A 68 -8.17 7.89 3.90
N ILE A 69 -7.54 9.04 3.84
CA ILE A 69 -7.35 9.79 2.59
C ILE A 69 -5.85 9.96 2.35
N ILE A 70 -5.43 9.69 1.13
CA ILE A 70 -4.06 9.89 0.65
C ILE A 70 -4.13 10.84 -0.54
N ASN A 71 -3.37 11.94 -0.51
CA ASN A 71 -3.23 12.83 -1.63
C ASN A 71 -2.07 12.34 -2.52
N LEU A 72 -2.39 12.03 -3.77
CA LEU A 72 -1.51 11.43 -4.77
C LEU A 72 -1.54 12.23 -6.06
N ASP A 73 -0.47 12.14 -6.84
CA ASP A 73 -0.44 12.70 -8.19
C ASP A 73 -0.87 11.66 -9.22
N CYS A 74 -1.69 12.11 -10.16
CA CYS A 74 -2.17 11.27 -11.25
C CYS A 74 -1.04 10.93 -12.22
N HIS A 75 -0.84 9.65 -12.52
CA HIS A 75 0.21 9.20 -13.46
C HIS A 75 0.00 9.65 -14.91
N VAL A 76 -1.16 10.21 -15.24
CA VAL A 76 -1.52 10.64 -16.61
C VAL A 76 -1.53 12.15 -16.74
N SER A 77 -2.12 12.88 -15.78
CA SER A 77 -2.27 14.33 -15.84
C SER A 77 -1.28 15.09 -14.99
N ASP A 78 -0.61 14.41 -14.06
CA ASP A 78 0.27 15.01 -13.04
C ASP A 78 -0.49 15.95 -12.08
N GLU A 79 -1.81 15.85 -12.03
CA GLU A 79 -2.64 16.61 -11.12
C GLU A 79 -2.88 15.84 -9.83
N SER A 80 -2.79 16.54 -8.70
CA SER A 80 -3.00 15.95 -7.37
C SER A 80 -4.48 15.73 -7.09
N PHE A 81 -4.81 14.61 -6.49
CA PHE A 81 -6.17 14.32 -6.03
C PHE A 81 -6.18 13.52 -4.74
N ASN A 82 -7.32 13.50 -4.08
CA ASN A 82 -7.53 12.72 -2.88
C ASN A 82 -8.03 11.33 -3.24
N PHE A 83 -7.23 10.33 -2.88
CA PHE A 83 -7.56 8.91 -3.04
C PHE A 83 -8.09 8.37 -1.71
N GLU A 84 -9.26 7.75 -1.75
CA GLU A 84 -9.83 7.04 -0.60
C GLU A 84 -9.13 5.70 -0.43
N HIS A 85 -8.42 5.55 0.67
CA HIS A 85 -7.70 4.35 1.03
C HIS A 85 -8.50 3.49 2.00
N SER A 86 -8.57 2.20 1.71
CA SER A 86 -9.08 1.18 2.63
C SER A 86 -8.33 -0.12 2.38
N SER A 87 -7.74 -0.70 3.41
CA SER A 87 -7.12 -2.03 3.34
C SER A 87 -7.23 -2.76 4.66
N ASP A 88 -7.18 -4.07 4.60
CA ASP A 88 -7.14 -4.95 5.75
C ASP A 88 -6.10 -6.04 5.58
N CYS A 89 -5.57 -6.51 6.70
CA CYS A 89 -4.57 -7.56 6.75
C CYS A 89 -4.79 -8.42 7.99
N LYS A 90 -4.65 -9.72 7.83
CA LYS A 90 -4.63 -10.68 8.94
C LYS A 90 -3.21 -11.22 9.10
N MET A 91 -2.71 -11.20 10.33
CA MET A 91 -1.38 -11.69 10.65
C MET A 91 -1.42 -12.59 11.87
N VAL A 92 -0.64 -13.65 11.84
CA VAL A 92 -0.42 -14.55 12.97
C VAL A 92 1.02 -14.42 13.44
N VAL A 93 1.22 -14.21 14.75
CA VAL A 93 2.55 -14.16 15.36
C VAL A 93 2.76 -15.42 16.17
N LYS A 94 3.82 -16.16 15.85
CA LYS A 94 4.25 -17.37 16.57
C LYS A 94 5.58 -17.12 17.26
N PHE A 95 5.76 -17.80 18.39
CA PHE A 95 7.03 -17.77 19.14
C PHE A 95 7.90 -18.94 18.70
N GLY A 96 9.16 -18.68 18.37
CA GLY A 96 10.08 -19.73 17.91
C GLY A 96 11.40 -19.19 17.38
N GLN A 97 12.20 -20.09 16.79
CA GLN A 97 13.38 -19.70 16.04
C GLN A 97 12.97 -19.24 14.65
N LYS A 98 13.58 -18.17 14.17
CA LYS A 98 13.28 -17.59 12.85
C LYS A 98 13.76 -18.55 11.75
N LEU A 99 12.86 -19.34 11.23
CA LEU A 99 13.04 -20.10 10.00
C LEU A 99 12.37 -19.29 8.89
N ASN A 100 13.08 -18.96 7.82
CA ASN A 100 12.65 -18.25 6.60
C ASN A 100 11.18 -17.82 6.57
N ASN A 101 10.93 -16.53 6.84
CA ASN A 101 9.60 -15.93 6.68
C ASN A 101 9.36 -15.65 5.20
N GLU A 102 8.87 -16.63 4.47
CA GLU A 102 8.34 -16.45 3.11
C GLU A 102 6.83 -16.15 3.13
N ASP A 103 6.22 -16.22 4.31
CA ASP A 103 4.77 -16.06 4.47
C ASP A 103 4.46 -14.70 5.12
N TYR A 104 3.81 -13.83 4.36
CA TYR A 104 3.46 -12.46 4.78
C TYR A 104 2.44 -12.43 5.93
N GLU A 105 1.66 -13.49 6.08
CA GLU A 105 0.66 -13.62 7.14
C GLU A 105 1.24 -14.18 8.44
N LEU A 106 2.47 -14.70 8.43
CA LEU A 106 3.10 -15.33 9.57
C LEU A 106 4.37 -14.60 10.00
N LEU A 107 4.33 -14.01 11.18
CA LEU A 107 5.51 -13.42 11.81
C LEU A 107 6.03 -14.32 12.91
N ILE A 108 7.30 -14.73 12.82
CA ILE A 108 7.94 -15.52 13.87
C ILE A 108 8.83 -14.61 14.71
N VAL A 109 8.57 -14.58 16.01
CA VAL A 109 9.33 -13.79 16.96
C VAL A 109 10.07 -14.70 17.95
N PRO A 110 11.26 -14.31 18.43
CA PRO A 110 12.00 -15.10 19.43
C PRO A 110 11.18 -15.36 20.71
N ASN A 111 11.43 -16.50 21.35
CA ASN A 111 10.85 -16.76 22.65
C ASN A 111 11.33 -15.69 23.65
N GLY A 112 10.43 -15.19 24.49
CA GLY A 112 10.71 -14.12 25.44
C GLY A 112 10.50 -12.72 24.90
N THR A 113 10.10 -12.57 23.64
CA THR A 113 9.66 -11.26 23.10
C THR A 113 8.45 -10.78 23.88
N TYR A 114 8.46 -9.52 24.29
CA TYR A 114 7.42 -8.89 25.10
C TYR A 114 6.65 -7.78 24.37
N GLU A 115 7.18 -7.33 23.24
CA GLU A 115 6.59 -6.28 22.41
C GLU A 115 6.71 -6.64 20.91
N ILE A 116 5.82 -6.14 20.09
CA ILE A 116 5.86 -6.25 18.64
C ILE A 116 5.80 -4.85 18.03
N ASN A 117 6.63 -4.60 17.03
CA ASN A 117 6.60 -3.36 16.26
C ASN A 117 5.90 -3.62 14.91
N LEU A 118 4.80 -2.95 14.66
CA LEU A 118 3.98 -3.11 13.46
C LEU A 118 4.32 -2.11 12.35
N SER A 119 5.31 -1.24 12.53
CA SER A 119 5.59 -0.18 11.56
C SER A 119 5.88 -0.70 10.15
N GLN A 120 6.65 -1.78 10.03
CA GLN A 120 6.97 -2.39 8.74
C GLN A 120 5.71 -2.94 8.05
N GLN A 121 4.90 -3.69 8.79
CA GLN A 121 3.67 -4.30 8.28
C GLN A 121 2.63 -3.26 7.87
N LEU A 122 2.50 -2.19 8.67
CA LEU A 122 1.60 -1.07 8.34
C LEU A 122 2.05 -0.35 7.07
N TYR A 123 3.36 -0.11 6.92
CA TYR A 123 3.92 0.48 5.73
C TYR A 123 3.63 -0.38 4.48
N GLU A 124 3.98 -1.66 4.54
CA GLU A 124 3.78 -2.59 3.43
C GLU A 124 2.30 -2.73 3.07
N MET A 125 1.42 -2.91 4.05
CA MET A 125 -0.02 -3.04 3.83
C MET A 125 -0.60 -1.82 3.10
N ILE A 126 -0.25 -0.61 3.51
CA ILE A 126 -0.78 0.61 2.91
C ILE A 126 -0.22 0.80 1.50
N VAL A 127 1.08 0.67 1.31
CA VAL A 127 1.72 0.89 0.00
C VAL A 127 1.28 -0.17 -1.02
N LEU A 128 1.20 -1.43 -0.62
CA LEU A 128 0.79 -2.52 -1.52
C LEU A 128 -0.72 -2.50 -1.84
N SER A 129 -1.53 -1.81 -1.07
CA SER A 129 -2.97 -1.67 -1.35
C SER A 129 -3.28 -0.63 -2.43
N LEU A 130 -2.30 0.19 -2.80
CA LEU A 130 -2.49 1.19 -3.85
C LEU A 130 -2.53 0.52 -5.23
N PRO A 131 -3.35 1.04 -6.16
CA PRO A 131 -3.36 0.54 -7.53
C PRO A 131 -2.02 0.84 -8.21
N ILE A 132 -1.54 -0.08 -9.04
CA ILE A 132 -0.30 0.08 -9.82
C ILE A 132 -0.35 1.34 -10.69
N LYS A 133 -1.53 1.67 -11.21
CA LYS A 133 -1.76 2.86 -12.02
C LYS A 133 -2.74 3.78 -11.31
N ILE A 134 -2.23 4.91 -10.86
CA ILE A 134 -3.02 5.95 -10.17
C ILE A 134 -3.55 6.92 -11.21
N ILE A 135 -4.87 6.93 -11.40
CA ILE A 135 -5.56 7.78 -12.38
C ILE A 135 -6.57 8.66 -11.66
N HIS A 136 -6.55 9.95 -11.97
CA HIS A 136 -7.53 10.89 -11.45
C HIS A 136 -8.94 10.51 -11.95
N PRO A 137 -9.95 10.39 -11.07
CA PRO A 137 -11.32 10.00 -11.46
C PRO A 137 -11.90 10.85 -12.60
N GLY A 138 -11.61 12.14 -12.60
CA GLY A 138 -12.06 13.07 -13.62
C GLY A 138 -11.54 12.79 -15.03
N ILE A 139 -10.55 11.93 -15.21
CA ILE A 139 -10.10 11.49 -16.54
C ILE A 139 -11.08 10.47 -17.12
N GLU A 140 -11.54 9.54 -16.27
CA GLU A 140 -12.51 8.50 -16.67
C GLU A 140 -13.89 9.11 -16.92
N ASP A 141 -14.32 10.02 -16.06
CA ASP A 141 -15.60 10.72 -16.16
C ASP A 141 -15.59 11.85 -17.23
N GLY A 142 -14.41 12.19 -17.76
CA GLY A 142 -14.25 13.28 -18.74
C GLY A 142 -14.43 14.68 -18.19
N THR A 143 -14.46 14.84 -16.86
CA THR A 143 -14.63 16.13 -16.16
C THR A 143 -13.32 16.89 -16.01
N LEU A 144 -12.17 16.19 -16.10
CA LEU A 144 -10.86 16.81 -16.00
C LEU A 144 -10.40 17.33 -17.36
N GLU A 145 -10.37 18.66 -17.52
CA GLU A 145 -9.78 19.33 -18.68
C GLU A 145 -8.31 19.63 -18.40
N SER A 146 -7.43 18.69 -18.73
CA SER A 146 -5.98 18.87 -18.68
C SER A 146 -5.39 18.93 -20.10
N GLU A 147 -4.42 19.81 -20.31
CA GLU A 147 -3.71 19.89 -21.60
C GLU A 147 -3.03 18.56 -21.94
N THR A 148 -2.49 17.88 -20.94
CA THR A 148 -1.84 16.56 -21.06
C THR A 148 -2.84 15.49 -21.54
N VAL A 149 -4.03 15.45 -20.94
CA VAL A 149 -5.09 14.50 -21.32
C VAL A 149 -5.56 14.78 -22.75
N ASN A 150 -5.71 16.04 -23.13
CA ASN A 150 -6.11 16.45 -24.49
C ASN A 150 -5.03 16.06 -25.53
N ARG A 151 -3.76 16.18 -25.18
CA ARG A 151 -2.64 15.72 -26.04
C ARG A 151 -2.67 14.21 -26.19
N LEU A 152 -2.83 13.45 -25.13
CA LEU A 152 -2.91 11.98 -25.18
C LEU A 152 -4.07 11.51 -26.05
N LYS A 153 -5.27 12.07 -25.91
CA LYS A 153 -6.42 11.76 -26.77
C LYS A 153 -6.12 11.99 -28.26
N LYS A 154 -5.39 13.07 -28.60
CA LYS A 154 -4.97 13.31 -29.99
C LYS A 154 -4.00 12.24 -30.50
N TYR A 155 -3.06 11.78 -29.66
CA TYR A 155 -2.12 10.72 -30.03
C TYR A 155 -2.83 9.37 -30.20
N GLU A 156 -3.78 9.03 -29.36
CA GLU A 156 -4.58 7.81 -29.47
C GLU A 156 -5.39 7.78 -30.77
N LEU A 157 -6.04 8.89 -31.12
CA LEU A 157 -6.78 9.01 -32.38
C LEU A 157 -5.86 8.85 -33.61
N ASN A 158 -4.64 9.37 -33.56
CA ASN A 158 -3.66 9.25 -34.62
C ASN A 158 -3.09 7.81 -34.70
N ALA A 159 -2.88 7.15 -33.56
CA ALA A 159 -2.42 5.76 -33.50
C ALA A 159 -3.48 4.80 -34.07
N GLN A 160 -4.76 5.01 -33.79
CA GLN A 160 -5.86 4.22 -34.36
C GLN A 160 -5.99 4.39 -35.89
N LYS A 161 -5.70 5.57 -36.42
CA LYS A 161 -5.66 5.82 -37.88
C LYS A 161 -4.47 5.11 -38.54
N ASN A 162 -3.33 5.03 -37.88
CA ASN A 162 -2.13 4.40 -38.40
C ASN A 162 -2.14 2.87 -38.28
N ASN A 163 -2.81 2.31 -37.25
CA ASN A 163 -2.94 0.85 -37.08
C ASN A 163 -3.80 0.16 -38.15
N LYS A 164 -4.49 0.92 -39.02
CA LYS A 164 -5.19 0.36 -40.19
C LYS A 164 -4.25 0.02 -41.35
N LYS A 165 -2.98 0.43 -41.30
CA LYS A 165 -1.95 0.04 -42.27
C LYS A 165 -1.09 -1.04 -41.63
N THR A 166 -1.29 -2.28 -42.04
CA THR A 166 -0.42 -3.40 -41.69
C THR A 166 1.01 -3.07 -42.15
N ASP A 167 2.00 -3.22 -41.29
CA ASP A 167 3.41 -3.00 -41.66
C ASP A 167 3.76 -3.99 -42.78
N PRO A 168 4.23 -3.52 -43.95
CA PRO A 168 4.56 -4.40 -45.10
C PRO A 168 5.56 -5.52 -44.77
N ARG A 169 6.37 -5.35 -43.71
CA ARG A 169 7.30 -6.38 -43.23
C ARG A 169 6.59 -7.64 -42.73
N TRP A 170 5.32 -7.54 -42.33
CA TRP A 170 4.51 -8.66 -41.81
C TRP A 170 3.72 -9.36 -42.92
N ASP A 171 3.70 -8.82 -44.17
CA ASP A 171 2.91 -9.43 -45.23
C ASP A 171 3.39 -10.84 -45.57
N LYS A 172 4.70 -11.11 -45.43
CA LYS A 172 5.27 -12.46 -45.63
C LYS A 172 4.80 -13.50 -44.58
N LEU A 173 4.27 -13.07 -43.44
CA LEU A 173 3.72 -13.99 -42.41
C LEU A 173 2.28 -14.38 -42.70
N LYS A 174 1.55 -13.64 -43.53
CA LYS A 174 0.18 -13.96 -43.93
C LYS A 174 0.13 -15.19 -44.85
N ASP A 175 1.21 -15.47 -45.56
CA ASP A 175 1.32 -16.63 -46.47
C ASP A 175 1.64 -17.94 -45.70
N LEU A 176 1.86 -17.87 -44.35
CA LEU A 176 2.21 -19.00 -43.49
C LEU A 176 1.02 -19.53 -42.68
N ILE A 177 -0.14 -18.90 -42.80
CA ILE A 177 -1.41 -19.27 -42.16
C ILE A 177 -2.38 -19.71 -43.27
#